data_1f085298c4d3d29b63b26cb0ad7f8f29
#
_entry.id   1f085298c4d3d29b63b26cb0ad7f8f29
#
_cell.length_a   1.000
_cell.length_b   1.000
_cell.length_c   1.000
_cell.angle_alpha   90.00
_cell.angle_beta   90.00
_cell.angle_gamma   90.00
#
_symmetry.space_group_name_H-M   'P 1'
#
loop_
_entity.id
_entity.type
_entity.pdbx_description
1 polymer ?
#
loop_
_entity_poly.entity_id
_entity_poly.type
_entity_poly.pdbx_seq_one_letter_code
_entity_poly.pdbx_strand_id
1 'polypeptide(L)'
;YDRGAPAGRLIWQVRAGADPAAVSVLATGELQHITPHLLPGDTAVLFTVRKRAMTWGDDEVVAQVLATGQRKTLLTNATDARYLAPGRLIFMRQGTLFAVPFDPDRLELRGEPVAMLAEVANSLLSVFDYSATGVGQFAVSAIGDLAYIPEPVLAPPEYRLVTVDRTGRVEPLPAP
;
A
#
# COMPACT_ATOMS: atom_id res chain seq x y z
N TYR A 1 7.58 24.65 -13.50
CA TYR A 1 6.60 23.93 -14.36
C TYR A 1 5.42 23.54 -13.49
N ASP A 2 4.48 24.46 -13.40
CA ASP A 2 3.27 24.27 -12.62
C ASP A 2 2.29 23.41 -13.45
N ARG A 3 2.39 22.12 -13.33
CA ARG A 3 1.26 21.24 -13.64
C ARG A 3 0.41 21.29 -12.39
N GLY A 4 -0.71 22.00 -12.41
CA GLY A 4 -1.73 21.92 -11.38
C GLY A 4 -1.93 20.46 -11.03
N ALA A 5 -1.24 19.99 -9.99
CA ALA A 5 -1.30 18.59 -9.59
C ALA A 5 -2.74 18.33 -9.19
N PRO A 6 -3.40 17.31 -9.72
CA PRO A 6 -4.66 16.86 -9.15
C PRO A 6 -4.42 16.61 -7.67
N ALA A 7 -5.36 17.00 -6.82
CA ALA A 7 -5.28 16.75 -5.39
C ALA A 7 -5.25 15.22 -5.17
N GLY A 8 -4.04 14.62 -5.20
CA GLY A 8 -3.82 13.19 -5.05
C GLY A 8 -2.65 12.67 -5.87
N ARG A 9 -2.06 11.55 -5.45
CA ARG A 9 -0.98 10.89 -6.18
C ARG A 9 -1.56 9.89 -7.19
N LEU A 10 -1.06 9.94 -8.43
CA LEU A 10 -1.43 9.03 -9.52
C LEU A 10 -0.23 8.19 -9.93
N ILE A 11 -0.49 7.08 -10.59
CA ILE A 11 0.56 6.30 -11.25
C ILE A 11 0.84 6.91 -12.63
N TRP A 12 2.10 7.17 -12.89
CA TRP A 12 2.60 7.67 -14.16
C TRP A 12 3.50 6.62 -14.81
N GLN A 13 3.43 6.51 -16.11
CA GLN A 13 4.32 5.66 -16.91
C GLN A 13 5.13 6.54 -17.83
N VAL A 14 6.41 6.20 -17.98
CA VAL A 14 7.28 6.73 -19.04
C VAL A 14 7.84 5.55 -19.83
N ARG A 15 7.83 5.66 -21.16
CA ARG A 15 8.48 4.72 -22.08
C ARG A 15 9.69 5.40 -22.68
N ALA A 16 10.70 4.63 -23.08
CA ALA A 16 11.89 5.17 -23.71
C ALA A 16 11.50 6.03 -24.93
N GLY A 17 11.96 7.29 -24.93
CA GLY A 17 11.66 8.24 -26.01
C GLY A 17 10.27 8.88 -26.00
N ALA A 18 9.48 8.69 -24.94
CA ALA A 18 8.16 9.28 -24.79
C ALA A 18 8.06 10.16 -23.54
N ASP A 19 7.14 11.11 -23.56
CA ASP A 19 6.81 11.92 -22.39
C ASP A 19 6.07 11.08 -21.34
N PRO A 20 6.24 11.40 -20.03
CA PRO A 20 5.47 10.77 -18.96
C PRO A 20 3.96 10.99 -19.14
N ALA A 21 3.17 9.95 -18.96
CA ALA A 21 1.72 10.00 -19.02
C ALA A 21 1.09 9.36 -17.77
N ALA A 22 0.01 9.95 -17.24
CA ALA A 22 -0.75 9.35 -16.17
C ALA A 22 -1.49 8.13 -16.70
N VAL A 23 -1.28 6.97 -16.06
CA VAL A 23 -1.97 5.72 -16.41
C VAL A 23 -3.11 5.40 -15.47
N SER A 24 -3.19 6.06 -14.33
CA SER A 24 -4.30 5.90 -13.40
C SER A 24 -5.05 7.22 -13.15
N VAL A 25 -6.33 7.12 -12.78
CA VAL A 25 -7.18 8.26 -12.44
C VAL A 25 -7.89 7.92 -11.13
N LEU A 26 -7.95 8.87 -10.19
CA LEU A 26 -8.66 8.69 -8.93
C LEU A 26 -10.16 8.59 -9.18
N ALA A 27 -10.78 7.56 -8.61
CA ALA A 27 -12.23 7.45 -8.54
C ALA A 27 -12.76 8.20 -7.29
N THR A 28 -14.07 8.37 -7.23
CA THR A 28 -14.72 8.98 -6.06
C THR A 28 -14.41 8.17 -4.79
N GLY A 29 -13.89 8.85 -3.77
CA GLY A 29 -13.50 8.22 -2.50
C GLY A 29 -12.07 7.67 -2.48
N GLU A 30 -11.32 7.76 -3.57
CA GLU A 30 -9.89 7.44 -3.60
C GLU A 30 -9.06 8.69 -3.29
N LEU A 31 -8.05 8.54 -2.44
CA LEU A 31 -7.17 9.64 -2.04
C LEU A 31 -5.88 9.66 -2.87
N GLN A 32 -5.28 8.50 -3.07
CA GLN A 32 -4.03 8.37 -3.84
C GLN A 32 -3.79 6.93 -4.30
N HIS A 33 -3.01 6.81 -5.38
CA HIS A 33 -2.46 5.55 -5.88
C HIS A 33 -0.97 5.52 -5.60
N ILE A 34 -0.49 4.45 -4.97
CA ILE A 34 0.87 4.31 -4.47
C ILE A 34 1.42 2.91 -4.74
N THR A 35 2.73 2.70 -4.53
CA THR A 35 3.40 1.40 -4.65
C THR A 35 3.16 0.69 -5.98
N PRO A 36 3.47 1.33 -7.13
CA PRO A 36 3.26 0.69 -8.43
C PRO A 36 4.23 -0.47 -8.65
N HIS A 37 3.73 -1.55 -9.26
CA HIS A 37 4.54 -2.69 -9.70
C HIS A 37 4.02 -3.20 -11.05
N LEU A 38 4.86 -3.15 -12.09
CA LEU A 38 4.50 -3.67 -13.42
C LEU A 38 4.47 -5.20 -13.39
N LEU A 39 3.45 -5.78 -14.01
CA LEU A 39 3.37 -7.22 -14.22
C LEU A 39 4.22 -7.64 -15.43
N PRO A 40 4.60 -8.92 -15.53
CA PRO A 40 5.36 -9.43 -16.67
C PRO A 40 4.71 -9.07 -18.01
N GLY A 41 5.52 -8.69 -18.98
CA GLY A 41 5.06 -8.25 -20.31
C GLY A 41 4.50 -6.85 -20.38
N ASP A 42 4.57 -6.06 -19.28
CA ASP A 42 4.12 -4.66 -19.21
C ASP A 42 2.68 -4.45 -19.68
N THR A 43 1.82 -5.46 -19.48
CA THR A 43 0.41 -5.43 -19.89
C THR A 43 -0.49 -4.83 -18.83
N ALA A 44 -0.10 -4.93 -17.57
CA ALA A 44 -0.84 -4.42 -16.42
C ALA A 44 0.08 -3.90 -15.33
N VAL A 45 -0.45 -3.04 -14.47
CA VAL A 45 0.22 -2.51 -13.29
C VAL A 45 -0.59 -2.83 -12.04
N LEU A 46 0.08 -3.31 -11.00
CA LEU A 46 -0.45 -3.38 -9.64
C LEU A 46 -0.18 -2.05 -8.96
N PHE A 47 -1.10 -1.60 -8.13
CA PHE A 47 -0.87 -0.48 -7.22
C PHE A 47 -1.81 -0.56 -6.03
N THR A 48 -1.46 0.17 -4.97
CA THR A 48 -2.33 0.34 -3.82
C THR A 48 -3.21 1.56 -4.01
N VAL A 49 -4.51 1.38 -3.84
CA VAL A 49 -5.51 2.44 -3.76
C VAL A 49 -5.71 2.79 -2.29
N ARG A 50 -5.39 4.02 -1.93
CA ARG A 50 -5.58 4.54 -0.59
C ARG A 50 -6.83 5.41 -0.53
N LYS A 51 -7.69 5.15 0.47
CA LYS A 51 -8.98 5.82 0.62
C LYS A 51 -9.00 6.85 1.75
N ARG A 52 -8.13 6.70 2.75
CA ARG A 52 -8.05 7.59 3.92
C ARG A 52 -6.61 7.97 4.23
N ALA A 53 -6.43 9.18 4.74
CA ALA A 53 -5.11 9.72 5.04
C ALA A 53 -4.49 9.16 6.33
N MET A 54 -5.29 9.06 7.40
CA MET A 54 -4.81 8.81 8.77
C MET A 54 -4.98 7.36 9.23
N THR A 55 -5.65 6.52 8.46
CA THR A 55 -5.95 5.14 8.87
C THR A 55 -5.50 4.14 7.81
N TRP A 56 -5.09 2.97 8.27
CA TRP A 56 -4.76 1.82 7.45
C TRP A 56 -5.80 0.72 7.70
N GLY A 57 -6.01 -0.13 6.68
CA GLY A 57 -6.96 -1.25 6.75
C GLY A 57 -8.08 -1.18 5.73
N ASP A 58 -8.31 -0.01 5.13
CA ASP A 58 -9.27 0.18 4.03
C ASP A 58 -8.60 0.21 2.65
N ASP A 59 -7.27 0.02 2.59
CA ASP A 59 -6.50 0.08 1.37
C ASP A 59 -6.72 -1.17 0.53
N GLU A 60 -6.68 -0.99 -0.78
CA GLU A 60 -6.91 -2.06 -1.74
C GLU A 60 -5.73 -2.20 -2.69
N VAL A 61 -5.35 -3.42 -3.01
CA VAL A 61 -4.46 -3.71 -4.13
C VAL A 61 -5.30 -3.93 -5.38
N VAL A 62 -5.02 -3.11 -6.39
CA VAL A 62 -5.73 -3.11 -7.66
C VAL A 62 -4.76 -3.49 -8.78
N ALA A 63 -5.21 -4.32 -9.71
CA ALA A 63 -4.57 -4.51 -11.00
C ALA A 63 -5.28 -3.66 -12.05
N GLN A 64 -4.52 -2.96 -12.88
CA GLN A 64 -5.05 -2.17 -13.99
C GLN A 64 -4.40 -2.58 -15.30
N VAL A 65 -5.21 -2.94 -16.29
CA VAL A 65 -4.75 -3.22 -17.66
C VAL A 65 -4.32 -1.90 -18.31
N LEU A 66 -3.07 -1.80 -18.74
CA LEU A 66 -2.50 -0.56 -19.25
C LEU A 66 -3.12 -0.10 -20.58
N ALA A 67 -3.53 -1.04 -21.43
CA ALA A 67 -4.11 -0.73 -22.74
C ALA A 67 -5.53 -0.18 -22.66
N THR A 68 -6.32 -0.61 -21.67
CA THR A 68 -7.75 -0.28 -21.56
C THR A 68 -8.10 0.59 -20.36
N GLY A 69 -7.22 0.66 -19.36
CA GLY A 69 -7.50 1.30 -18.07
C GLY A 69 -8.46 0.50 -17.17
N GLN A 70 -8.89 -0.70 -17.61
CA GLN A 70 -9.78 -1.55 -16.82
C GLN A 70 -9.09 -1.97 -15.53
N ARG A 71 -9.79 -1.83 -14.40
CA ARG A 71 -9.32 -2.14 -13.05
C ARG A 71 -10.01 -3.37 -12.48
N LYS A 72 -9.26 -4.10 -11.65
CA LYS A 72 -9.78 -5.22 -10.85
C LYS A 72 -9.16 -5.13 -9.45
N THR A 73 -9.98 -5.00 -8.41
CA THR A 73 -9.52 -5.13 -7.02
C THR A 73 -9.15 -6.59 -6.76
N LEU A 74 -7.92 -6.83 -6.35
CA LEU A 74 -7.39 -8.16 -6.04
C LEU A 74 -7.45 -8.46 -4.55
N LEU A 75 -7.09 -7.47 -3.71
CA LEU A 75 -6.97 -7.65 -2.27
C LEU A 75 -7.53 -6.42 -1.55
N THR A 76 -8.16 -6.66 -0.41
CA THR A 76 -8.58 -5.64 0.53
C THR A 76 -7.72 -5.69 1.79
N ASN A 77 -7.62 -4.58 2.52
CA ASN A 77 -6.74 -4.45 3.68
C ASN A 77 -5.31 -4.90 3.35
N ALA A 78 -4.76 -4.39 2.24
CA ALA A 78 -3.47 -4.80 1.72
C ALA A 78 -2.76 -3.64 1.02
N THR A 79 -1.43 -3.61 1.13
CA THR A 79 -0.56 -2.60 0.51
C THR A 79 0.66 -3.27 -0.14
N ASP A 80 1.35 -2.54 -1.02
CA ASP A 80 2.66 -2.91 -1.58
C ASP A 80 2.71 -4.34 -2.14
N ALA A 81 1.78 -4.65 -3.04
CA ALA A 81 1.77 -5.95 -3.70
C ALA A 81 2.80 -6.00 -4.82
N ARG A 82 3.61 -7.05 -4.81
CA ARG A 82 4.63 -7.33 -5.82
C ARG A 82 4.45 -8.72 -6.40
N TYR A 83 4.63 -8.83 -7.71
CA TYR A 83 4.63 -10.12 -8.37
C TYR A 83 5.96 -10.83 -8.20
N LEU A 84 5.91 -12.07 -7.82
CA LEU A 84 7.05 -12.98 -7.73
C LEU A 84 6.81 -14.17 -8.66
N ALA A 85 7.71 -14.36 -9.60
CA ALA A 85 7.68 -15.53 -10.49
C ALA A 85 8.01 -16.82 -9.72
N PRO A 86 7.41 -17.97 -10.08
CA PRO A 86 6.32 -18.12 -11.01
C PRO A 86 4.94 -18.04 -10.35
N GLY A 87 4.17 -16.97 -10.61
CA GLY A 87 2.74 -16.94 -10.29
C GLY A 87 2.37 -16.73 -8.82
N ARG A 88 3.03 -15.80 -8.13
CA ARG A 88 2.68 -15.41 -6.76
C ARG A 88 2.60 -13.89 -6.62
N LEU A 89 1.71 -13.39 -5.78
CA LEU A 89 1.80 -12.06 -5.21
C LEU A 89 2.29 -12.16 -3.78
N ILE A 90 3.19 -11.26 -3.43
CA ILE A 90 3.57 -10.97 -2.04
C ILE A 90 3.09 -9.56 -1.73
N PHE A 91 2.58 -9.32 -0.53
CA PHE A 91 2.01 -8.03 -0.16
C PHE A 91 2.05 -7.82 1.36
N MET A 92 1.94 -6.56 1.77
CA MET A 92 1.92 -6.18 3.18
C MET A 92 0.49 -6.06 3.71
N ARG A 93 0.29 -6.50 4.94
CA ARG A 93 -0.91 -6.26 5.73
C ARG A 93 -0.50 -5.99 7.16
N GLN A 94 -0.52 -4.71 7.55
CA GLN A 94 -0.22 -4.25 8.92
C GLN A 94 1.04 -4.90 9.53
N GLY A 95 2.19 -4.74 8.88
CA GLY A 95 3.47 -5.26 9.36
C GLY A 95 3.70 -6.76 9.13
N THR A 96 2.75 -7.46 8.53
CA THR A 96 2.91 -8.86 8.15
C THR A 96 2.99 -8.99 6.63
N LEU A 97 3.99 -9.72 6.16
CA LEU A 97 4.14 -10.10 4.76
C LEU A 97 3.31 -11.35 4.48
N PHE A 98 2.49 -11.28 3.46
CA PHE A 98 1.64 -12.37 2.96
C PHE A 98 2.07 -12.80 1.57
N ALA A 99 1.74 -14.04 1.22
CA ALA A 99 1.82 -14.53 -0.15
C ALA A 99 0.52 -15.20 -0.57
N VAL A 100 0.20 -15.09 -1.87
CA VAL A 100 -0.97 -15.72 -2.48
C VAL A 100 -0.64 -16.19 -3.90
N PRO A 101 -1.10 -17.37 -4.36
CA PRO A 101 -0.98 -17.77 -5.75
C PRO A 101 -1.76 -16.81 -6.65
N PHE A 102 -1.18 -16.43 -7.79
CA PHE A 102 -1.73 -15.42 -8.69
C PHE A 102 -1.48 -15.76 -10.16
N ASP A 103 -2.48 -15.56 -10.97
CA ASP A 103 -2.43 -15.68 -12.41
C ASP A 103 -2.31 -14.27 -13.04
N PRO A 104 -1.13 -13.90 -13.58
CA PRO A 104 -0.92 -12.56 -14.13
C PRO A 104 -1.67 -12.32 -15.45
N ASP A 105 -1.99 -13.38 -16.23
CA ASP A 105 -2.69 -13.25 -17.50
C ASP A 105 -4.19 -12.98 -17.31
N ARG A 106 -4.77 -13.57 -16.24
CA ARG A 106 -6.18 -13.40 -15.89
C ARG A 106 -6.43 -12.35 -14.82
N LEU A 107 -5.37 -11.87 -14.19
CA LEU A 107 -5.40 -10.97 -13.05
C LEU A 107 -6.27 -11.57 -11.92
N GLU A 108 -5.99 -12.83 -11.54
CA GLU A 108 -6.78 -13.59 -10.57
C GLU A 108 -5.95 -14.23 -9.49
N LEU A 109 -6.44 -14.12 -8.25
CA LEU A 109 -5.92 -14.92 -7.16
C LEU A 109 -6.34 -16.39 -7.35
N ARG A 110 -5.41 -17.31 -7.07
CA ARG A 110 -5.61 -18.76 -7.23
C ARG A 110 -5.70 -19.50 -5.89
N GLY A 111 -6.01 -18.79 -4.83
CA GLY A 111 -6.12 -19.36 -3.48
C GLY A 111 -6.25 -18.28 -2.42
N GLU A 112 -6.18 -18.69 -1.16
CA GLU A 112 -6.22 -17.78 -0.02
C GLU A 112 -4.82 -17.26 0.33
N PRO A 113 -4.72 -16.00 0.78
CA PRO A 113 -3.48 -15.43 1.30
C PRO A 113 -2.97 -16.19 2.53
N VAL A 114 -1.67 -16.47 2.55
CA VAL A 114 -0.98 -17.11 3.67
C VAL A 114 0.03 -16.12 4.27
N ALA A 115 0.01 -15.94 5.59
CA ALA A 115 1.01 -15.17 6.30
C ALA A 115 2.37 -15.85 6.22
N MET A 116 3.39 -15.13 5.78
CA MET A 116 4.75 -15.64 5.59
C MET A 116 5.68 -15.19 6.71
N LEU A 117 5.61 -13.92 7.07
CA LEU A 117 6.54 -13.30 8.00
C LEU A 117 5.88 -12.12 8.70
N ALA A 118 5.88 -12.12 10.02
CA ALA A 118 5.44 -11.00 10.83
C ALA A 118 6.61 -10.04 11.13
N GLU A 119 6.29 -8.87 11.67
CA GLU A 119 7.26 -7.87 12.12
C GLU A 119 8.18 -7.37 10.99
N VAL A 120 7.64 -7.19 9.80
CA VAL A 120 8.32 -6.52 8.69
C VAL A 120 8.06 -5.04 8.77
N ALA A 121 9.13 -4.23 8.85
CA ALA A 121 9.03 -2.78 8.86
C ALA A 121 8.23 -2.28 7.66
N ASN A 122 7.31 -1.34 7.89
CA ASN A 122 6.55 -0.72 6.83
C ASN A 122 6.26 0.75 7.13
N SER A 123 6.07 1.54 6.08
CA SER A 123 5.83 2.98 6.18
C SER A 123 4.37 3.30 6.49
N LEU A 124 3.89 2.92 7.69
CA LEU A 124 2.52 3.19 8.16
C LEU A 124 2.38 4.50 8.92
N LEU A 125 3.46 4.97 9.56
CA LEU A 125 3.46 6.19 10.35
C LEU A 125 4.24 7.29 9.64
N SER A 126 3.67 8.47 9.62
CA SER A 126 4.34 9.68 9.20
C SER A 126 3.89 10.84 10.06
N VAL A 127 4.84 11.66 10.49
CA VAL A 127 4.55 12.94 11.16
C VAL A 127 3.87 13.92 10.21
N PHE A 128 4.00 13.68 8.89
CA PHE A 128 3.36 14.45 7.83
C PHE A 128 2.44 13.52 7.05
N ASP A 129 1.18 13.77 7.15
CA ASP A 129 0.03 12.98 6.73
C ASP A 129 0.11 12.28 5.36
N TYR A 130 0.86 12.84 4.43
CA TYR A 130 0.93 12.35 3.04
C TYR A 130 2.18 11.53 2.71
N SER A 131 3.09 11.30 3.65
CA SER A 131 4.34 10.57 3.37
C SER A 131 4.29 9.09 3.76
N ALA A 132 3.32 8.67 4.57
CA ALA A 132 3.11 7.25 4.84
C ALA A 132 2.59 6.54 3.58
N THR A 133 3.34 5.56 3.10
CA THR A 133 3.08 4.86 1.82
C THR A 133 2.68 3.40 1.99
N GLY A 134 2.74 2.84 3.21
CA GLY A 134 2.51 1.41 3.44
C GLY A 134 3.54 0.49 2.80
N VAL A 135 4.63 1.05 2.24
CA VAL A 135 5.72 0.28 1.63
C VAL A 135 6.39 -0.60 2.68
N GLY A 136 6.51 -1.89 2.40
CA GLY A 136 7.27 -2.83 3.19
C GLY A 136 8.77 -2.70 2.93
N GLN A 137 9.56 -2.76 3.99
CA GLN A 137 11.02 -2.74 3.91
C GLN A 137 11.55 -4.16 3.68
N PHE A 138 11.31 -4.68 2.48
CA PHE A 138 11.77 -6.01 2.07
C PHE A 138 12.18 -6.04 0.60
N ALA A 139 13.00 -7.01 0.26
CA ALA A 139 13.36 -7.36 -1.10
C ALA A 139 13.32 -8.87 -1.28
N VAL A 140 12.89 -9.33 -2.45
CA VAL A 140 12.89 -10.75 -2.79
C VAL A 140 13.68 -10.98 -4.06
N SER A 141 14.58 -11.95 -4.04
CA SER A 141 15.34 -12.37 -5.20
C SER A 141 14.49 -13.22 -6.16
N ALA A 142 14.95 -13.33 -7.40
CA ALA A 142 14.28 -14.19 -8.40
C ALA A 142 14.22 -15.69 -8.01
N ILE A 143 15.10 -16.12 -7.12
CA ILE A 143 15.15 -17.52 -6.61
C ILE A 143 14.41 -17.71 -5.28
N GLY A 144 13.80 -16.63 -4.73
CA GLY A 144 12.94 -16.68 -3.55
C GLY A 144 13.61 -16.31 -2.23
N ASP A 145 14.88 -15.87 -2.24
CA ASP A 145 15.51 -15.34 -1.00
C ASP A 145 14.86 -14.02 -0.60
N LEU A 146 14.62 -13.86 0.69
CA LEU A 146 14.01 -12.68 1.28
C LEU A 146 15.02 -11.95 2.18
N ALA A 147 15.21 -10.65 1.92
CA ALA A 147 15.86 -9.72 2.82
C ALA A 147 14.83 -8.72 3.35
N TYR A 148 14.86 -8.40 4.64
CA TYR A 148 13.90 -7.47 5.23
C TYR A 148 14.48 -6.75 6.45
N ILE A 149 13.84 -5.66 6.84
CA ILE A 149 14.13 -4.96 8.10
C ILE A 149 13.07 -5.39 9.11
N PRO A 150 13.47 -6.02 10.23
CA PRO A 150 12.53 -6.37 11.29
C PRO A 150 12.12 -5.11 12.07
N GLU A 151 10.83 -4.95 12.30
CA GLU A 151 10.29 -3.89 13.13
C GLU A 151 9.02 -4.41 13.80
N PRO A 152 8.93 -4.38 15.15
CA PRO A 152 7.71 -4.78 15.82
C PRO A 152 6.56 -3.86 15.37
N VAL A 153 5.40 -4.44 15.13
CA VAL A 153 4.18 -3.67 14.86
C VAL A 153 3.85 -2.91 16.14
N LEU A 154 4.17 -1.63 16.14
CA LEU A 154 3.80 -0.76 17.25
C LEU A 154 2.27 -0.67 17.28
N ALA A 155 1.68 -1.09 18.38
CA ALA A 155 0.28 -0.79 18.65
C ALA A 155 0.08 0.73 18.54
N PRO A 156 -1.01 1.21 17.94
CA PRO A 156 -1.30 2.63 17.91
C PRO A 156 -1.19 3.19 19.33
N PRO A 157 -0.51 4.32 19.53
CA PRO A 157 -0.40 4.89 20.85
C PRO A 157 -1.81 5.17 21.40
N GLU A 158 -2.09 4.65 22.58
CA GLU A 158 -3.33 4.97 23.28
C GLU A 158 -3.24 6.39 23.82
N TYR A 159 -4.03 7.28 23.25
CA TYR A 159 -4.19 8.64 23.78
C TYR A 159 -5.37 8.68 24.74
N ARG A 160 -5.14 9.25 25.93
CA ARG A 160 -6.21 9.53 26.89
C ARG A 160 -6.34 11.03 27.03
N LEU A 161 -7.56 11.52 26.95
CA LEU A 161 -7.85 12.90 27.29
C LEU A 161 -7.78 13.05 28.82
N VAL A 162 -7.04 14.05 29.25
CA VAL A 162 -6.87 14.35 30.67
C VAL A 162 -7.09 15.85 30.89
N THR A 163 -7.59 16.21 32.07
CA THR A 163 -7.53 17.57 32.56
C THR A 163 -6.30 17.73 33.45
N VAL A 164 -5.67 18.90 33.39
CA VAL A 164 -4.54 19.26 34.24
C VAL A 164 -4.91 20.55 34.95
N ASP A 165 -4.95 20.54 36.26
CA ASP A 165 -5.21 21.75 37.05
C ASP A 165 -3.96 22.64 37.18
N ARG A 166 -4.11 23.82 37.81
CA ARG A 166 -3.01 24.78 37.99
C ARG A 166 -1.89 24.29 38.90
N THR A 167 -2.12 23.24 39.65
CA THR A 167 -1.13 22.61 40.55
C THR A 167 -0.39 21.45 39.86
N GLY A 168 -0.77 21.09 38.60
CA GLY A 168 -0.18 19.98 37.84
C GLY A 168 -0.86 18.65 38.11
N ARG A 169 -2.00 18.58 38.80
CA ARG A 169 -2.73 17.36 39.02
C ARG A 169 -3.47 16.94 37.75
N VAL A 170 -3.21 15.70 37.33
CA VAL A 170 -3.79 15.10 36.14
C VAL A 170 -4.98 14.23 36.46
N GLU A 171 -6.14 14.49 35.88
CA GLU A 171 -7.34 13.67 36.01
C GLU A 171 -7.82 13.19 34.63
N PRO A 172 -8.02 11.85 34.44
CA PRO A 172 -8.57 11.33 33.19
C PRO A 172 -9.99 11.83 32.97
N LEU A 173 -10.30 12.25 31.73
CA LEU A 173 -11.68 12.46 31.33
C LEU A 173 -12.35 11.12 31.07
N PRO A 174 -13.60 10.92 31.47
CA PRO A 174 -14.35 9.73 31.09
C PRO A 174 -14.48 9.67 29.58
N ALA A 175 -14.21 8.50 29.00
CA ALA A 175 -14.47 8.27 27.57
C ALA A 175 -15.99 8.38 27.31
N PRO A 176 -16.39 8.98 26.18
CA PRO A 176 -17.80 9.08 25.79
C PRO A 176 -18.44 7.72 25.54
#